data_963c9d8d7abf78ee8f6e649033ee2774
#
_entry.id   963c9d8d7abf78ee8f6e649033ee2774
#
_cell.length_a   1.000
_cell.length_b   1.000
_cell.length_c   1.000
_cell.angle_alpha   90.00
_cell.angle_beta   90.00
_cell.angle_gamma   90.00
#
_symmetry.space_group_name_H-M   'P 1'
#
loop_
_entity.id
_entity.type
_entity.pdbx_description
1 polymer ?
#
loop_
_entity_poly.entity_id
_entity_poly.type
_entity_poly.pdbx_seq_one_letter_code
_entity_poly.pdbx_strand_id
1 'polypeptide(L)'
;KYLNTPETPIYKKSQLLYGLDLAKKTIATEHKVVIVEGYTDVMAAHVAGVTNAVATCGTAFGSEHVKIIRRLLGDHADPAAGVLLSTGRAHGSEVIFTFDGDSAGKKAALRAYGEDQNFAAQTFVAVAPGGQDPCDLRLSQGDQAIVDLVNSRIPLFEFAIRSVLSQMDLRSAEGRVQGLRASSGIVAHIKDRALRAEYTRQLAGWLGMDIPAVEQAVRAAGRVEVISHEARPGEIEMAGAGRPVPAPERRGPEDPVSRIERQALEAVLQHPLYAVGSGFEELDGQSFTVPTHRAVHDAIRAVGGLDA
;
A
#
# COMPACT_ATOMS: atom_id res chain seq x y z
N LYS A 1 2.09 21.72 9.90
CA LYS A 1 0.98 20.86 9.45
C LYS A 1 0.48 21.40 8.11
N TYR A 2 0.59 20.61 7.06
CA TYR A 2 0.16 21.02 5.71
C TYR A 2 -1.36 20.91 5.58
N LEU A 3 -1.96 21.92 4.93
CA LEU A 3 -3.36 21.89 4.57
C LEU A 3 -3.48 21.42 3.11
N ASN A 4 -4.04 20.25 2.90
CA ASN A 4 -4.30 19.73 1.56
C ASN A 4 -5.56 20.36 0.96
N THR A 5 -5.41 20.97 -0.21
CA THR A 5 -6.54 21.50 -0.99
C THR A 5 -7.51 20.35 -1.35
N PRO A 6 -8.85 20.53 -1.23
CA PRO A 6 -9.82 19.58 -1.74
C PRO A 6 -9.67 19.38 -3.26
N GLU A 7 -10.12 18.22 -3.76
CA GLU A 7 -10.16 18.00 -5.21
C GLU A 7 -11.14 18.94 -5.90
N THR A 8 -10.80 19.35 -7.11
CA THR A 8 -11.66 20.19 -7.97
C THR A 8 -11.76 19.54 -9.36
N PRO A 9 -12.63 20.00 -10.25
CA PRO A 9 -12.70 19.48 -11.61
C PRO A 9 -11.38 19.52 -12.38
N ILE A 10 -10.48 20.47 -12.04
CA ILE A 10 -9.16 20.66 -12.67
C ILE A 10 -8.00 20.20 -11.78
N TYR A 11 -8.24 19.85 -10.52
CA TYR A 11 -7.23 19.38 -9.56
C TYR A 11 -7.61 18.00 -9.03
N LYS A 12 -7.06 16.97 -9.63
CA LYS A 12 -7.25 15.57 -9.21
C LYS A 12 -5.94 15.04 -8.66
N LYS A 13 -5.89 14.79 -7.37
CA LYS A 13 -4.67 14.36 -6.66
C LYS A 13 -4.09 13.06 -7.21
N SER A 14 -4.95 12.14 -7.63
CA SER A 14 -4.57 10.86 -8.24
C SER A 14 -3.88 11.00 -9.60
N GLN A 15 -3.94 12.16 -10.23
CA GLN A 15 -3.38 12.43 -11.55
C GLN A 15 -2.20 13.42 -11.52
N LEU A 16 -1.77 13.82 -10.33
CA LEU A 16 -0.72 14.83 -10.15
C LEU A 16 0.42 14.28 -9.32
N LEU A 17 1.64 14.59 -9.75
CA LEU A 17 2.87 14.37 -9.03
C LEU A 17 3.57 15.71 -8.83
N TYR A 18 3.86 16.07 -7.57
CA TYR A 18 4.59 17.28 -7.24
C TYR A 18 6.04 17.16 -7.73
N GLY A 19 6.57 18.23 -8.29
CA GLY A 19 7.92 18.29 -8.86
C GLY A 19 8.08 17.65 -10.24
N LEU A 20 6.99 17.12 -10.83
CA LEU A 20 7.04 16.43 -12.12
C LEU A 20 7.47 17.35 -13.27
N ASP A 21 7.08 18.61 -13.24
CA ASP A 21 7.47 19.63 -14.21
C ASP A 21 8.99 19.82 -14.29
N LEU A 22 9.68 19.74 -13.17
CA LEU A 22 11.14 19.79 -13.05
C LEU A 22 11.79 18.44 -13.37
N ALA A 23 11.21 17.35 -12.86
CA ALA A 23 11.80 16.00 -12.91
C ALA A 23 11.64 15.30 -14.27
N LYS A 24 10.62 15.62 -15.07
CA LYS A 24 10.22 14.86 -16.26
C LYS A 24 11.34 14.63 -17.27
N LYS A 25 12.24 15.62 -17.46
CA LYS A 25 13.36 15.52 -18.41
C LYS A 25 14.39 14.51 -17.90
N THR A 26 14.76 14.60 -16.62
CA THR A 26 15.73 13.71 -15.99
C THR A 26 15.19 12.29 -15.92
N ILE A 27 13.91 12.11 -15.56
CA ILE A 27 13.24 10.80 -15.56
C ILE A 27 13.33 10.15 -16.94
N ALA A 28 12.99 10.89 -18.00
CA ALA A 28 13.02 10.37 -19.36
C ALA A 28 14.43 10.05 -19.86
N THR A 29 15.45 10.80 -19.41
CA THR A 29 16.84 10.60 -19.85
C THR A 29 17.54 9.49 -19.08
N GLU A 30 17.30 9.41 -17.78
CA GLU A 30 17.94 8.42 -16.89
C GLU A 30 17.14 7.12 -16.80
N HIS A 31 15.91 7.08 -17.31
CA HIS A 31 14.95 5.98 -17.13
C HIS A 31 14.79 5.57 -15.65
N LYS A 32 14.83 6.56 -14.78
CA LYS A 32 14.77 6.39 -13.32
C LYS A 32 13.91 7.47 -12.69
N VAL A 33 13.05 7.06 -11.75
CA VAL A 33 12.25 7.97 -10.93
C VAL A 33 12.41 7.63 -9.46
N VAL A 34 12.49 8.67 -8.63
CA VAL A 34 12.49 8.55 -7.17
C VAL A 34 11.16 9.11 -6.64
N ILE A 35 10.40 8.28 -5.91
CA ILE A 35 9.10 8.65 -5.36
C ILE A 35 9.29 8.83 -3.86
N VAL A 36 9.11 10.05 -3.40
CA VAL A 36 9.21 10.44 -1.99
C VAL A 36 7.83 10.73 -1.41
N GLU A 37 7.69 10.86 -0.08
CA GLU A 37 6.39 11.02 0.57
C GLU A 37 5.88 12.47 0.51
N GLY A 38 6.74 13.45 0.75
CA GLY A 38 6.38 14.85 0.95
C GLY A 38 6.96 15.83 -0.07
N TYR A 39 6.40 17.04 -0.09
CA TYR A 39 6.88 18.13 -0.95
C TYR A 39 8.27 18.61 -0.54
N THR A 40 8.53 18.68 0.77
CA THR A 40 9.83 19.02 1.33
C THR A 40 10.91 18.02 0.94
N ASP A 41 10.55 16.74 0.83
CA ASP A 41 11.47 15.69 0.43
C ASP A 41 11.85 15.82 -1.04
N VAL A 42 10.89 16.20 -1.90
CA VAL A 42 11.19 16.53 -3.30
C VAL A 42 12.17 17.69 -3.39
N MET A 43 11.92 18.77 -2.61
CA MET A 43 12.81 19.92 -2.59
C MET A 43 14.22 19.54 -2.11
N ALA A 44 14.30 18.76 -1.02
CA ALA A 44 15.57 18.27 -0.48
C ALA A 44 16.32 17.39 -1.48
N ALA A 45 15.61 16.47 -2.15
CA ALA A 45 16.18 15.60 -3.17
C ALA A 45 16.74 16.40 -4.36
N HIS A 46 15.97 17.36 -4.88
CA HIS A 46 16.41 18.19 -6.00
C HIS A 46 17.63 19.05 -5.66
N VAL A 47 17.66 19.64 -4.46
CA VAL A 47 18.83 20.41 -3.99
C VAL A 47 20.05 19.51 -3.83
N ALA A 48 19.86 18.27 -3.37
CA ALA A 48 20.93 17.27 -3.25
C ALA A 48 21.38 16.66 -4.60
N GLY A 49 20.79 17.09 -5.73
CA GLY A 49 21.16 16.62 -7.07
C GLY A 49 20.34 15.42 -7.57
N VAL A 50 19.37 14.92 -6.79
CA VAL A 50 18.43 13.85 -7.19
C VAL A 50 17.24 14.52 -7.89
N THR A 51 17.44 14.98 -9.13
CA THR A 51 16.50 15.84 -9.87
C THR A 51 15.37 15.05 -10.57
N ASN A 52 15.31 13.74 -10.40
CA ASN A 52 14.25 12.85 -10.85
C ASN A 52 13.27 12.46 -9.73
N ALA A 53 13.28 13.19 -8.60
CA ALA A 53 12.39 12.97 -7.46
C ALA A 53 11.02 13.64 -7.67
N VAL A 54 9.96 12.92 -7.28
CA VAL A 54 8.56 13.39 -7.31
C VAL A 54 7.81 12.88 -6.07
N ALA A 55 6.70 13.54 -5.70
CA ALA A 55 5.82 13.08 -4.63
C ALA A 55 4.35 13.11 -5.05
N THR A 56 3.52 12.34 -4.35
CA THR A 56 2.06 12.45 -4.50
C THR A 56 1.53 13.68 -3.78
N CYS A 57 0.38 14.19 -4.21
CA CYS A 57 -0.23 15.40 -3.66
C CYS A 57 -1.15 15.10 -2.48
N GLY A 58 -0.64 14.46 -1.40
CA GLY A 58 -1.41 14.13 -0.20
C GLY A 58 -2.44 13.03 -0.42
N THR A 59 -2.12 12.08 -1.28
CA THR A 59 -2.85 10.84 -1.53
C THR A 59 -1.87 9.67 -1.64
N ALA A 60 -2.36 8.45 -1.49
CA ALA A 60 -1.53 7.27 -1.74
C ALA A 60 -1.12 7.19 -3.22
N PHE A 61 0.09 6.66 -3.47
CA PHE A 61 0.53 6.34 -4.82
C PHE A 61 -0.36 5.22 -5.38
N GLY A 62 -0.91 5.41 -6.59
CA GLY A 62 -1.88 4.49 -7.18
C GLY A 62 -1.78 4.42 -8.70
N SER A 63 -2.68 3.66 -9.31
CA SER A 63 -2.65 3.27 -10.73
C SER A 63 -2.56 4.42 -11.73
N GLU A 64 -3.16 5.58 -11.44
CA GLU A 64 -3.05 6.76 -12.33
C GLU A 64 -1.63 7.36 -12.30
N HIS A 65 -0.99 7.40 -11.12
CA HIS A 65 0.41 7.79 -11.00
C HIS A 65 1.33 6.81 -11.75
N VAL A 66 1.07 5.51 -11.66
CA VAL A 66 1.77 4.47 -12.43
C VAL A 66 1.72 4.77 -13.92
N LYS A 67 0.55 5.10 -14.47
CA LYS A 67 0.39 5.42 -15.91
C LYS A 67 1.25 6.62 -16.33
N ILE A 68 1.31 7.65 -15.49
CA ILE A 68 2.14 8.85 -15.75
C ILE A 68 3.62 8.47 -15.78
N ILE A 69 4.08 7.75 -14.76
CA ILE A 69 5.49 7.36 -14.63
C ILE A 69 5.91 6.41 -15.76
N ARG A 70 5.11 5.38 -16.08
CA ARG A 70 5.38 4.46 -17.20
C ARG A 70 5.60 5.19 -18.52
N ARG A 71 4.75 6.17 -18.82
CA ARG A 71 4.89 6.96 -20.04
C ARG A 71 6.19 7.75 -20.08
N LEU A 72 6.65 8.29 -18.94
CA LEU A 72 7.90 9.06 -18.87
C LEU A 72 9.14 8.17 -18.90
N LEU A 73 9.08 7.01 -18.26
CA LEU A 73 10.17 6.04 -18.27
C LEU A 73 10.35 5.36 -19.64
N GLY A 74 9.35 5.47 -20.54
CA GLY A 74 9.32 4.64 -21.75
C GLY A 74 9.23 3.15 -21.40
N ASP A 75 8.46 2.84 -20.34
CA ASP A 75 8.35 1.53 -19.72
C ASP A 75 7.65 0.54 -20.66
N HIS A 76 8.43 -0.02 -21.57
CA HIS A 76 8.03 -1.10 -22.47
C HIS A 76 8.48 -2.41 -21.84
N ALA A 77 7.69 -3.47 -22.05
CA ALA A 77 8.03 -4.80 -21.56
C ALA A 77 9.36 -5.30 -22.16
N ASP A 78 10.45 -5.07 -21.46
CA ASP A 78 11.77 -5.61 -21.78
C ASP A 78 12.06 -6.77 -20.81
N PRO A 79 12.26 -8.00 -21.32
CA PRO A 79 12.59 -9.16 -20.48
C PRO A 79 13.89 -8.99 -19.69
N ALA A 80 14.80 -8.10 -20.12
CA ALA A 80 16.05 -7.79 -19.41
C ALA A 80 15.92 -6.63 -18.42
N ALA A 81 14.75 -5.95 -18.37
CA ALA A 81 14.53 -4.88 -17.42
C ALA A 81 14.64 -5.40 -15.99
N GLY A 82 15.41 -4.70 -15.16
CA GLY A 82 15.49 -5.01 -13.75
C GLY A 82 16.75 -5.77 -13.31
N VAL A 83 17.70 -6.05 -14.18
CA VAL A 83 18.99 -6.62 -13.77
C VAL A 83 19.89 -5.52 -13.24
N LEU A 84 20.25 -5.57 -11.96
CA LEU A 84 21.33 -4.74 -11.41
C LEU A 84 22.67 -5.25 -11.95
N LEU A 85 23.35 -4.41 -12.72
CA LEU A 85 24.69 -4.67 -13.17
C LEU A 85 25.67 -4.54 -12.01
N SER A 86 26.85 -5.17 -12.10
CA SER A 86 27.93 -5.04 -11.12
C SER A 86 28.41 -3.59 -10.92
N THR A 87 28.05 -2.70 -11.82
CA THR A 87 28.30 -1.25 -11.73
C THR A 87 27.28 -0.51 -10.83
N GLY A 88 26.29 -1.22 -10.26
CA GLY A 88 25.20 -0.63 -9.48
C GLY A 88 24.12 0.08 -10.32
N ARG A 89 24.21 0.04 -11.65
CA ARG A 89 23.16 0.55 -12.55
C ARG A 89 22.21 -0.57 -12.91
N ALA A 90 20.89 -0.28 -12.93
CA ALA A 90 19.95 -1.25 -13.46
C ALA A 90 19.99 -1.26 -14.99
N HIS A 91 19.77 -2.42 -15.57
CA HIS A 91 19.44 -2.53 -16.98
C HIS A 91 17.93 -2.31 -17.13
N GLY A 92 17.54 -1.27 -17.85
CA GLY A 92 16.14 -0.86 -17.99
C GLY A 92 15.73 0.28 -17.08
N SER A 93 14.44 0.45 -16.91
CA SER A 93 13.87 1.54 -16.11
C SER A 93 13.78 1.18 -14.63
N GLU A 94 13.99 2.17 -13.75
CA GLU A 94 13.95 2.03 -12.31
C GLU A 94 12.86 2.91 -11.67
N VAL A 95 12.08 2.33 -10.76
CA VAL A 95 11.18 3.05 -9.87
C VAL A 95 11.67 2.86 -8.44
N ILE A 96 12.08 3.92 -7.77
CA ILE A 96 12.63 3.86 -6.41
C ILE A 96 11.67 4.58 -5.49
N PHE A 97 11.07 3.84 -4.55
CA PHE A 97 10.29 4.43 -3.47
C PHE A 97 11.20 4.72 -2.28
N THR A 98 11.15 5.94 -1.77
CA THR A 98 11.78 6.27 -0.49
C THR A 98 10.73 6.35 0.59
N PHE A 99 11.00 5.73 1.71
CA PHE A 99 10.10 5.70 2.86
C PHE A 99 10.84 6.14 4.11
N ASP A 100 10.11 6.79 5.00
CA ASP A 100 10.58 7.03 6.35
C ASP A 100 10.88 5.70 7.04
N GLY A 101 11.94 5.63 7.82
CA GLY A 101 12.38 4.40 8.49
C GLY A 101 11.43 3.92 9.60
N ASP A 102 10.24 4.50 9.71
CA ASP A 102 9.24 4.23 10.73
C ASP A 102 8.26 3.09 10.34
N SER A 103 7.29 2.80 11.20
CA SER A 103 6.28 1.77 10.96
C SER A 103 5.27 2.17 9.86
N ALA A 104 5.06 3.47 9.63
CA ALA A 104 4.15 3.97 8.60
C ALA A 104 4.80 3.83 7.22
N GLY A 105 6.09 4.19 7.08
CA GLY A 105 6.86 3.98 5.87
C GLY A 105 6.95 2.51 5.47
N LYS A 106 7.13 1.58 6.43
CA LYS A 106 7.08 0.13 6.16
C LYS A 106 5.73 -0.31 5.59
N LYS A 107 4.62 0.22 6.13
CA LYS A 107 3.27 -0.06 5.59
C LYS A 107 3.06 0.57 4.21
N ALA A 108 3.63 1.75 3.96
CA ALA A 108 3.57 2.39 2.65
C ALA A 108 4.36 1.60 1.60
N ALA A 109 5.54 1.07 1.95
CA ALA A 109 6.32 0.17 1.09
C ALA A 109 5.54 -1.11 0.72
N LEU A 110 4.83 -1.72 1.70
CA LEU A 110 3.98 -2.88 1.43
C LEU A 110 2.76 -2.55 0.54
N ARG A 111 2.25 -1.31 0.58
CA ARG A 111 1.21 -0.86 -0.37
C ARG A 111 1.78 -0.65 -1.76
N ALA A 112 2.98 -0.07 -1.88
CA ALA A 112 3.68 0.08 -3.16
C ALA A 112 3.93 -1.28 -3.84
N TYR A 113 4.10 -2.36 -3.05
CA TYR A 113 4.16 -3.73 -3.55
C TYR A 113 2.93 -4.13 -4.38
N GLY A 114 1.71 -3.66 -4.00
CA GLY A 114 0.49 -3.90 -4.79
C GLY A 114 0.53 -3.23 -6.17
N GLU A 115 1.24 -2.10 -6.30
CA GLU A 115 1.37 -1.36 -7.55
C GLU A 115 2.56 -1.83 -8.40
N ASP A 116 3.54 -2.53 -7.83
CA ASP A 116 4.74 -3.06 -8.53
C ASP A 116 4.36 -3.87 -9.76
N GLN A 117 3.32 -4.68 -9.67
CA GLN A 117 2.82 -5.51 -10.75
C GLN A 117 2.32 -4.72 -11.98
N ASN A 118 2.16 -3.41 -11.84
CA ASN A 118 1.72 -2.51 -12.90
C ASN A 118 2.90 -1.85 -13.64
N PHE A 119 4.14 -2.03 -13.15
CA PHE A 119 5.36 -1.61 -13.83
C PHE A 119 6.00 -2.77 -14.61
N ALA A 120 6.60 -2.49 -15.76
CA ALA A 120 7.59 -3.35 -16.38
C ALA A 120 9.00 -3.01 -15.88
N ALA A 121 9.20 -1.77 -15.40
CA ALA A 121 10.40 -1.30 -14.71
C ALA A 121 10.64 -2.07 -13.41
N GLN A 122 11.90 -2.22 -13.01
CA GLN A 122 12.20 -2.79 -11.70
C GLN A 122 11.93 -1.78 -10.59
N THR A 123 11.27 -2.27 -9.54
CA THR A 123 10.89 -1.48 -8.38
C THR A 123 11.82 -1.72 -7.20
N PHE A 124 12.29 -0.64 -6.61
CA PHE A 124 13.20 -0.62 -5.47
C PHE A 124 12.61 0.15 -4.30
N VAL A 125 13.16 -0.10 -3.13
CA VAL A 125 12.89 0.66 -1.90
C VAL A 125 14.21 1.17 -1.33
N ALA A 126 14.23 2.44 -0.95
CA ALA A 126 15.27 3.06 -0.14
C ALA A 126 14.66 3.52 1.19
N VAL A 127 15.19 3.06 2.30
CA VAL A 127 14.69 3.40 3.64
C VAL A 127 15.72 4.27 4.34
N ALA A 128 15.30 5.45 4.76
CA ALA A 128 16.18 6.37 5.47
C ALA A 128 16.54 5.81 6.86
N PRO A 129 17.80 5.95 7.28
CA PRO A 129 18.25 5.47 8.59
C PRO A 129 17.60 6.28 9.72
N GLY A 130 17.33 5.61 10.85
CA GLY A 130 16.87 6.28 12.07
C GLY A 130 15.45 6.85 12.05
N GLY A 131 14.63 6.51 11.05
CA GLY A 131 13.25 6.99 10.96
C GLY A 131 13.13 8.44 10.50
N GLN A 132 14.20 9.02 9.94
CA GLN A 132 14.20 10.35 9.37
C GLN A 132 13.51 10.34 8.00
N ASP A 133 12.87 11.46 7.65
CA ASP A 133 12.48 11.72 6.27
C ASP A 133 13.70 12.22 5.45
N PRO A 134 13.63 12.25 4.11
CA PRO A 134 14.71 12.76 3.27
C PRO A 134 15.10 14.20 3.58
N CYS A 135 14.15 15.06 3.96
CA CYS A 135 14.43 16.44 4.32
C CYS A 135 15.27 16.52 5.61
N ASP A 136 14.87 15.80 6.66
CA ASP A 136 15.59 15.73 7.92
C ASP A 136 16.97 15.07 7.76
N LEU A 137 17.06 14.03 6.95
CA LEU A 137 18.32 13.37 6.61
C LEU A 137 19.31 14.34 5.96
N ARG A 138 18.83 15.14 4.99
CA ARG A 138 19.65 16.18 4.35
C ARG A 138 20.11 17.23 5.33
N LEU A 139 19.22 17.72 6.20
CA LEU A 139 19.55 18.75 7.18
C LEU A 139 20.59 18.27 8.20
N SER A 140 20.56 17.00 8.58
CA SER A 140 21.47 16.44 9.58
C SER A 140 22.80 15.94 9.01
N GLN A 141 22.83 15.44 7.75
CA GLN A 141 23.99 14.76 7.18
C GLN A 141 24.44 15.33 5.82
N GLY A 142 23.72 16.32 5.30
CA GLY A 142 24.08 17.01 4.04
C GLY A 142 23.55 16.33 2.77
N ASP A 143 23.85 16.93 1.64
CA ASP A 143 23.30 16.54 0.33
C ASP A 143 23.72 15.11 -0.07
N GLN A 144 24.95 14.70 0.23
CA GLN A 144 25.46 13.37 -0.11
C GLN A 144 24.63 12.24 0.51
N ALA A 145 24.08 12.47 1.71
CA ALA A 145 23.27 11.45 2.38
C ALA A 145 21.99 11.08 1.59
N ILE A 146 21.42 12.02 0.84
CA ILE A 146 20.26 11.73 -0.03
C ILE A 146 20.69 10.90 -1.24
N VAL A 147 21.82 11.23 -1.83
CA VAL A 147 22.39 10.44 -2.95
C VAL A 147 22.70 9.01 -2.48
N ASP A 148 23.30 8.87 -1.30
CA ASP A 148 23.64 7.57 -0.72
C ASP A 148 22.38 6.78 -0.35
N LEU A 149 21.33 7.43 0.17
CA LEU A 149 20.03 6.81 0.42
C LEU A 149 19.47 6.19 -0.86
N VAL A 150 19.40 6.94 -1.95
CA VAL A 150 18.88 6.46 -3.24
C VAL A 150 19.76 5.33 -3.82
N ASN A 151 21.07 5.40 -3.61
CA ASN A 151 22.00 4.38 -4.07
C ASN A 151 21.97 3.09 -3.22
N SER A 152 21.57 3.17 -1.95
CA SER A 152 21.44 2.02 -1.04
C SER A 152 20.14 1.23 -1.24
N ARG A 153 19.35 1.57 -2.27
CA ARG A 153 18.08 0.93 -2.59
C ARG A 153 18.20 -0.58 -2.74
N ILE A 154 17.19 -1.29 -2.29
CA ILE A 154 17.06 -2.75 -2.43
C ILE A 154 15.79 -3.10 -3.21
N PRO A 155 15.73 -4.26 -3.88
CA PRO A 155 14.53 -4.70 -4.59
C PRO A 155 13.31 -4.75 -3.67
N LEU A 156 12.16 -4.28 -4.16
CA LEU A 156 10.92 -4.19 -3.36
C LEU A 156 10.48 -5.56 -2.83
N PHE A 157 10.60 -6.63 -3.62
CA PHE A 157 10.27 -7.98 -3.16
C PHE A 157 11.15 -8.43 -1.99
N GLU A 158 12.46 -8.19 -2.07
CA GLU A 158 13.39 -8.49 -0.98
C GLU A 158 13.00 -7.72 0.29
N PHE A 159 12.75 -6.40 0.15
CA PHE A 159 12.30 -5.57 1.26
C PHE A 159 11.02 -6.09 1.90
N ALA A 160 9.99 -6.41 1.09
CA ALA A 160 8.71 -6.90 1.57
C ALA A 160 8.85 -8.21 2.35
N ILE A 161 9.60 -9.17 1.80
CA ILE A 161 9.85 -10.46 2.46
C ILE A 161 10.62 -10.25 3.76
N ARG A 162 11.74 -9.52 3.74
CA ARG A 162 12.56 -9.28 4.94
C ARG A 162 11.79 -8.51 6.02
N SER A 163 10.92 -7.58 5.64
CA SER A 163 10.06 -6.84 6.58
C SER A 163 9.09 -7.75 7.31
N VAL A 164 8.51 -8.75 6.62
CA VAL A 164 7.66 -9.75 7.25
C VAL A 164 8.47 -10.67 8.15
N LEU A 165 9.60 -11.18 7.68
CA LEU A 165 10.46 -12.09 8.44
C LEU A 165 11.05 -11.43 9.70
N SER A 166 11.34 -10.13 9.66
CA SER A 166 11.88 -9.40 10.81
C SER A 166 10.94 -9.34 12.03
N GLN A 167 9.66 -9.66 11.85
CA GLN A 167 8.66 -9.71 12.92
C GLN A 167 8.60 -11.09 13.61
N MET A 168 9.35 -12.08 13.11
CA MET A 168 9.30 -13.47 13.57
C MET A 168 10.61 -13.86 14.27
N ASP A 169 10.51 -14.72 15.30
CA ASP A 169 11.71 -15.34 15.88
C ASP A 169 12.14 -16.54 15.04
N LEU A 170 12.97 -16.27 14.03
CA LEU A 170 13.44 -17.31 13.11
C LEU A 170 14.42 -18.34 13.75
N ARG A 171 14.78 -18.18 15.02
CA ARG A 171 15.57 -19.16 15.76
C ARG A 171 14.71 -20.35 16.20
N SER A 172 13.40 -20.14 16.40
CA SER A 172 12.44 -21.19 16.74
C SER A 172 11.89 -21.87 15.48
N ALA A 173 11.49 -23.13 15.61
CA ALA A 173 10.85 -23.88 14.52
C ALA A 173 9.49 -23.26 14.15
N GLU A 174 8.73 -22.86 15.16
CA GLU A 174 7.43 -22.22 15.03
C GLU A 174 7.54 -20.87 14.30
N GLY A 175 8.52 -20.05 14.68
CA GLY A 175 8.78 -18.77 14.03
C GLY A 175 9.17 -18.92 12.57
N ARG A 176 9.98 -19.92 12.21
CA ARG A 176 10.31 -20.22 10.80
C ARG A 176 9.09 -20.67 10.00
N VAL A 177 8.24 -21.52 10.57
CA VAL A 177 6.99 -21.95 9.91
C VAL A 177 6.02 -20.78 9.74
N GLN A 178 5.89 -19.92 10.73
CA GLN A 178 5.10 -18.70 10.66
C GLN A 178 5.66 -17.75 9.57
N GLY A 179 6.98 -17.55 9.55
CA GLY A 179 7.66 -16.76 8.54
C GLY A 179 7.42 -17.29 7.12
N LEU A 180 7.49 -18.61 6.93
CA LEU A 180 7.16 -19.25 5.66
C LEU A 180 5.72 -18.97 5.23
N ARG A 181 4.75 -19.16 6.12
CA ARG A 181 3.33 -18.90 5.81
C ARG A 181 3.07 -17.44 5.45
N ALA A 182 3.67 -16.51 6.17
CA ALA A 182 3.47 -15.08 5.96
C ALA A 182 4.14 -14.56 4.68
N SER A 183 5.27 -15.16 4.26
CA SER A 183 6.05 -14.68 3.11
C SER A 183 5.80 -15.44 1.81
N SER A 184 5.27 -16.67 1.87
CA SER A 184 5.01 -17.50 0.67
C SER A 184 4.04 -16.84 -0.32
N GLY A 185 3.04 -16.09 0.16
CA GLY A 185 2.13 -15.32 -0.69
C GLY A 185 2.85 -14.21 -1.47
N ILE A 186 3.78 -13.51 -0.82
CA ILE A 186 4.59 -12.45 -1.47
C ILE A 186 5.37 -13.04 -2.65
N VAL A 187 6.05 -14.18 -2.43
CA VAL A 187 6.82 -14.86 -3.48
C VAL A 187 5.92 -15.43 -4.57
N ALA A 188 4.77 -15.99 -4.22
CA ALA A 188 3.80 -16.52 -5.18
C ALA A 188 3.27 -15.46 -6.16
N HIS A 189 3.17 -14.20 -5.70
CA HIS A 189 2.70 -13.04 -6.48
C HIS A 189 3.69 -12.61 -7.57
N ILE A 190 4.97 -12.98 -7.50
CA ILE A 190 5.97 -12.63 -8.51
C ILE A 190 5.57 -13.27 -9.85
N LYS A 191 5.27 -12.44 -10.86
CA LYS A 191 4.79 -12.89 -12.18
C LYS A 191 5.88 -13.63 -12.95
N ASP A 192 7.11 -13.11 -12.93
CA ASP A 192 8.25 -13.73 -13.58
C ASP A 192 8.61 -15.04 -12.90
N ARG A 193 8.61 -16.13 -13.67
CA ARG A 193 8.85 -17.49 -13.15
C ARG A 193 10.29 -17.70 -12.69
N ALA A 194 11.26 -17.12 -13.39
CA ALA A 194 12.68 -17.25 -13.04
C ALA A 194 12.99 -16.47 -11.77
N LEU A 195 12.47 -15.24 -11.68
CA LEU A 195 12.60 -14.40 -10.50
C LEU A 195 11.90 -15.03 -9.29
N ARG A 196 10.71 -15.57 -9.47
CA ARG A 196 9.99 -16.29 -8.41
C ARG A 196 10.76 -17.51 -7.90
N ALA A 197 11.37 -18.30 -8.81
CA ALA A 197 12.21 -19.44 -8.41
C ALA A 197 13.44 -18.99 -7.61
N GLU A 198 14.04 -17.86 -7.97
CA GLU A 198 15.18 -17.29 -7.27
C GLU A 198 14.78 -16.82 -5.87
N TYR A 199 13.69 -16.05 -5.73
CA TYR A 199 13.19 -15.64 -4.42
C TYR A 199 12.73 -16.82 -3.56
N THR A 200 12.24 -17.90 -4.15
CA THR A 200 11.93 -19.14 -3.40
C THR A 200 13.21 -19.74 -2.79
N ARG A 201 14.32 -19.76 -3.52
CA ARG A 201 15.62 -20.20 -2.99
C ARG A 201 16.17 -19.28 -1.90
N GLN A 202 16.08 -17.97 -2.13
CA GLN A 202 16.50 -16.98 -1.13
C GLN A 202 15.68 -17.10 0.15
N LEU A 203 14.34 -17.26 0.04
CA LEU A 203 13.44 -17.44 1.17
C LEU A 203 13.81 -18.71 1.96
N ALA A 204 14.13 -19.82 1.28
CA ALA A 204 14.61 -21.04 1.93
C ALA A 204 15.89 -20.79 2.73
N GLY A 205 16.84 -20.04 2.16
CA GLY A 205 18.07 -19.64 2.84
C GLY A 205 17.81 -18.76 4.08
N TRP A 206 16.95 -17.75 3.97
CA TRP A 206 16.63 -16.85 5.09
C TRP A 206 15.91 -17.57 6.23
N LEU A 207 15.09 -18.58 5.92
CA LEU A 207 14.38 -19.39 6.92
C LEU A 207 15.22 -20.57 7.47
N GLY A 208 16.32 -20.92 6.80
CA GLY A 208 17.07 -22.15 7.10
C GLY A 208 16.22 -23.41 6.91
N MET A 209 15.42 -23.45 5.84
CA MET A 209 14.52 -24.55 5.48
C MET A 209 14.89 -25.17 4.13
N ASP A 210 14.46 -26.42 3.92
CA ASP A 210 14.69 -27.11 2.64
C ASP A 210 13.89 -26.47 1.50
N ILE A 211 14.55 -26.29 0.34
CA ILE A 211 13.96 -25.66 -0.85
C ILE A 211 12.64 -26.34 -1.27
N PRO A 212 12.52 -27.69 -1.33
CA PRO A 212 11.26 -28.34 -1.72
C PRO A 212 10.08 -28.00 -0.82
N ALA A 213 10.31 -27.85 0.51
CA ALA A 213 9.26 -27.48 1.46
C ALA A 213 8.77 -26.05 1.20
N VAL A 214 9.70 -25.12 0.93
CA VAL A 214 9.37 -23.73 0.61
C VAL A 214 8.68 -23.62 -0.74
N GLU A 215 9.14 -24.35 -1.77
CA GLU A 215 8.48 -24.42 -3.08
C GLU A 215 7.04 -24.89 -2.97
N GLN A 216 6.78 -25.91 -2.15
CA GLN A 216 5.42 -26.42 -1.94
C GLN A 216 4.51 -25.35 -1.31
N ALA A 217 5.02 -24.63 -0.30
CA ALA A 217 4.29 -23.54 0.34
C ALA A 217 3.99 -22.38 -0.60
N VAL A 218 4.96 -21.95 -1.42
CA VAL A 218 4.79 -20.90 -2.42
C VAL A 218 3.76 -21.33 -3.49
N ARG A 219 3.81 -22.57 -3.98
CA ARG A 219 2.81 -23.11 -4.93
C ARG A 219 1.42 -23.18 -4.32
N ALA A 220 1.30 -23.58 -3.06
CA ALA A 220 0.03 -23.63 -2.34
C ALA A 220 -0.59 -22.24 -2.18
N ALA A 221 0.21 -21.26 -1.79
CA ALA A 221 -0.21 -19.86 -1.65
C ALA A 221 -0.74 -19.29 -2.99
N GLY A 222 -0.06 -19.53 -4.09
CA GLY A 222 -0.50 -19.09 -5.42
C GLY A 222 -1.82 -19.74 -5.90
N ARG A 223 -2.12 -20.96 -5.45
CA ARG A 223 -3.41 -21.62 -5.78
C ARG A 223 -4.59 -21.03 -5.02
N VAL A 224 -4.41 -20.69 -3.77
CA VAL A 224 -5.46 -20.07 -2.93
C VAL A 224 -5.89 -18.73 -3.53
N GLU A 225 -4.96 -17.98 -4.07
CA GLU A 225 -5.22 -16.68 -4.67
C GLU A 225 -5.97 -16.78 -6.01
N VAL A 226 -5.61 -17.74 -6.85
CA VAL A 226 -6.34 -18.02 -8.13
C VAL A 226 -7.79 -18.40 -7.84
N ILE A 227 -8.05 -19.23 -6.84
CA ILE A 227 -9.41 -19.64 -6.47
C ILE A 227 -10.22 -18.44 -5.93
N SER A 228 -9.61 -17.55 -5.18
CA SER A 228 -10.28 -16.33 -4.68
C SER A 228 -10.55 -15.28 -5.79
N HIS A 229 -9.79 -15.28 -6.87
CA HIS A 229 -10.02 -14.42 -8.03
C HIS A 229 -10.99 -15.03 -9.06
N GLU A 230 -11.07 -16.35 -9.16
CA GLU A 230 -11.96 -17.05 -10.09
C GLU A 230 -13.35 -17.37 -9.50
N ALA A 231 -13.55 -17.19 -8.20
CA ALA A 231 -14.86 -17.32 -7.59
C ALA A 231 -15.78 -16.20 -8.09
N ARG A 232 -16.39 -16.42 -9.27
CA ARG A 232 -17.58 -15.68 -9.71
C ARG A 232 -18.67 -15.88 -8.66
N PRO A 233 -19.46 -14.85 -8.30
CA PRO A 233 -20.58 -15.02 -7.40
C PRO A 233 -21.69 -15.82 -8.14
N GLY A 234 -21.83 -17.08 -7.79
CA GLY A 234 -22.85 -17.97 -8.27
C GLY A 234 -22.34 -19.42 -8.41
N GLU A 235 -22.82 -20.29 -7.53
CA GLU A 235 -22.61 -21.73 -7.42
C GLU A 235 -21.67 -22.21 -6.32
N ILE A 236 -22.18 -22.21 -5.08
CA ILE A 236 -21.86 -23.24 -4.10
C ILE A 236 -23.18 -23.75 -3.53
N GLU A 237 -23.69 -24.84 -4.13
CA GLU A 237 -24.68 -25.68 -3.47
C GLU A 237 -24.00 -26.80 -2.68
N MET A 238 -24.30 -26.80 -1.38
CA MET A 238 -24.43 -27.91 -0.46
C MET A 238 -23.31 -28.93 -0.26
N ALA A 239 -22.62 -28.86 0.85
CA ALA A 239 -22.57 -29.99 1.81
C ALA A 239 -21.97 -29.56 3.16
N GLY A 240 -22.72 -29.69 4.24
CA GLY A 240 -22.20 -29.80 5.61
C GLY A 240 -22.57 -28.68 6.57
N ALA A 241 -23.57 -28.94 7.37
CA ALA A 241 -24.15 -28.16 8.45
C ALA A 241 -23.22 -27.31 9.32
N GLY A 242 -23.38 -26.00 9.24
CA GLY A 242 -22.95 -24.99 10.20
C GLY A 242 -23.64 -23.69 9.82
N ARG A 243 -24.40 -23.09 10.73
CA ARG A 243 -25.16 -21.86 10.49
C ARG A 243 -24.28 -20.79 9.88
N PRO A 244 -24.60 -20.20 8.70
CA PRO A 244 -23.80 -19.15 8.11
C PRO A 244 -24.03 -17.82 8.85
N VAL A 245 -22.92 -17.18 9.23
CA VAL A 245 -22.91 -15.75 9.53
C VAL A 245 -23.07 -15.05 8.16
N PRO A 246 -24.01 -14.13 7.98
CA PRO A 246 -24.20 -13.45 6.70
C PRO A 246 -22.97 -12.61 6.34
N ALA A 247 -22.42 -12.84 5.15
CA ALA A 247 -21.36 -12.03 4.58
C ALA A 247 -21.86 -10.60 4.34
N PRO A 248 -20.99 -9.56 4.51
CA PRO A 248 -21.40 -8.19 4.23
C PRO A 248 -21.74 -8.03 2.75
N GLU A 249 -22.98 -7.67 2.48
CA GLU A 249 -23.47 -7.36 1.14
C GLU A 249 -22.60 -6.27 0.49
N ARG A 250 -22.14 -6.51 -0.74
CA ARG A 250 -21.51 -5.47 -1.57
C ARG A 250 -22.55 -4.40 -1.86
N ARG A 251 -22.41 -3.25 -1.20
CA ARG A 251 -23.24 -2.08 -1.40
C ARG A 251 -23.06 -1.57 -2.82
N GLY A 252 -24.15 -1.56 -3.59
CA GLY A 252 -24.31 -0.71 -4.76
C GLY A 252 -24.18 0.78 -4.37
N PRO A 253 -24.29 1.74 -5.31
CA PRO A 253 -24.26 3.15 -4.96
C PRO A 253 -25.27 3.40 -3.84
N GLU A 254 -24.77 3.84 -2.69
CA GLU A 254 -25.55 4.03 -1.47
C GLU A 254 -26.62 5.08 -1.75
N ASP A 255 -27.88 4.74 -1.51
CA ASP A 255 -28.99 5.68 -1.60
C ASP A 255 -28.69 6.92 -0.74
N PRO A 256 -28.92 8.15 -1.25
CA PRO A 256 -28.66 9.39 -0.53
C PRO A 256 -29.25 9.43 0.88
N VAL A 257 -30.46 8.88 1.09
CA VAL A 257 -31.13 8.81 2.38
C VAL A 257 -30.35 7.87 3.33
N SER A 258 -30.01 6.67 2.89
CA SER A 258 -29.23 5.71 3.65
C SER A 258 -27.88 6.28 4.11
N ARG A 259 -27.24 7.08 3.25
CA ARG A 259 -25.97 7.76 3.58
C ARG A 259 -26.15 8.82 4.66
N ILE A 260 -27.21 9.62 4.59
CA ILE A 260 -27.51 10.66 5.59
C ILE A 260 -27.81 10.01 6.94
N GLU A 261 -28.64 8.97 6.97
CA GLU A 261 -28.95 8.21 8.20
C GLU A 261 -27.68 7.68 8.87
N ARG A 262 -26.78 7.05 8.08
CA ARG A 262 -25.50 6.52 8.57
C ARG A 262 -24.62 7.63 9.13
N GLN A 263 -24.48 8.76 8.41
CA GLN A 263 -23.67 9.89 8.86
C GLN A 263 -24.19 10.50 10.16
N ALA A 264 -25.51 10.60 10.32
CA ALA A 264 -26.12 11.08 11.55
C ALA A 264 -25.80 10.16 12.72
N LEU A 265 -25.95 8.85 12.57
CA LEU A 265 -25.62 7.86 13.60
C LEU A 265 -24.11 7.83 13.92
N GLU A 266 -23.23 7.94 12.92
CA GLU A 266 -21.79 8.05 13.11
C GLU A 266 -21.42 9.32 13.92
N ALA A 267 -22.01 10.45 13.60
CA ALA A 267 -21.81 11.70 14.33
C ALA A 267 -22.23 11.60 15.80
N VAL A 268 -23.39 11.00 16.06
CA VAL A 268 -23.90 10.76 17.41
C VAL A 268 -22.98 9.83 18.21
N LEU A 269 -22.53 8.72 17.63
CA LEU A 269 -21.67 7.75 18.30
C LEU A 269 -20.24 8.25 18.54
N GLN A 270 -19.71 9.08 17.62
CA GLN A 270 -18.35 9.61 17.74
C GLN A 270 -18.27 10.88 18.58
N HIS A 271 -19.34 11.67 18.60
CA HIS A 271 -19.38 13.00 19.22
C HIS A 271 -20.73 13.24 19.94
N PRO A 272 -21.10 12.45 20.96
CA PRO A 272 -22.41 12.53 21.61
C PRO A 272 -22.71 13.94 22.16
N LEU A 273 -21.70 14.62 22.73
CA LEU A 273 -21.87 15.97 23.28
C LEU A 273 -22.29 17.03 22.24
N TYR A 274 -21.94 16.85 20.97
CA TYR A 274 -22.39 17.77 19.90
C TYR A 274 -23.78 17.45 19.38
N ALA A 275 -24.29 16.26 19.68
CA ALA A 275 -25.61 15.81 19.26
C ALA A 275 -26.68 16.22 20.27
N VAL A 276 -26.33 16.55 21.51
CA VAL A 276 -27.25 17.10 22.52
C VAL A 276 -27.88 18.41 22.03
N GLY A 277 -29.20 18.48 22.01
CA GLY A 277 -29.94 19.64 21.50
C GLY A 277 -29.99 19.77 19.98
N SER A 278 -29.47 18.78 19.21
CA SER A 278 -29.55 18.77 17.74
C SER A 278 -30.92 18.31 17.19
N GLY A 279 -31.83 17.87 18.06
CA GLY A 279 -33.10 17.27 17.67
C GLY A 279 -33.02 15.76 17.41
N PHE A 280 -31.86 15.12 17.57
CA PHE A 280 -31.70 13.66 17.39
C PHE A 280 -32.57 12.88 18.38
N GLU A 281 -32.75 13.36 19.60
CA GLU A 281 -33.55 12.73 20.63
C GLU A 281 -35.07 12.76 20.34
N GLU A 282 -35.52 13.68 19.47
CA GLU A 282 -36.89 13.81 19.04
C GLU A 282 -37.23 12.88 17.88
N LEU A 283 -36.22 12.29 17.21
CA LEU A 283 -36.42 11.39 16.09
C LEU A 283 -37.05 10.06 16.58
N ASP A 284 -38.08 9.63 15.88
CA ASP A 284 -38.64 8.28 16.03
C ASP A 284 -37.83 7.29 15.22
N GLY A 285 -37.71 6.04 15.70
CA GLY A 285 -37.09 4.94 14.96
C GLY A 285 -37.69 4.74 13.57
N GLN A 286 -38.92 5.15 13.34
CA GLN A 286 -39.56 5.13 12.02
C GLN A 286 -39.00 6.18 11.04
N SER A 287 -38.23 7.15 11.51
CA SER A 287 -37.51 8.13 10.68
C SER A 287 -36.36 7.51 9.90
N PHE A 288 -35.90 6.32 10.31
CA PHE A 288 -34.84 5.58 9.65
C PHE A 288 -35.43 4.55 8.69
N THR A 289 -35.09 4.68 7.41
CA THR A 289 -35.55 3.78 6.33
C THR A 289 -34.81 2.44 6.34
N VAL A 290 -33.53 2.44 6.75
CA VAL A 290 -32.68 1.24 6.79
C VAL A 290 -32.89 0.51 8.13
N PRO A 291 -33.29 -0.79 8.13
CA PRO A 291 -33.55 -1.54 9.37
C PRO A 291 -32.36 -1.60 10.34
N THR A 292 -31.13 -1.70 9.83
CA THR A 292 -29.94 -1.70 10.66
C THR A 292 -29.66 -0.34 11.31
N HIS A 293 -29.94 0.77 10.63
CA HIS A 293 -29.83 2.11 11.19
C HIS A 293 -30.86 2.35 12.29
N ARG A 294 -32.09 1.89 12.07
CA ARG A 294 -33.15 1.90 13.09
C ARG A 294 -32.75 1.15 14.35
N ALA A 295 -32.19 -0.06 14.19
CA ALA A 295 -31.73 -0.87 15.33
C ALA A 295 -30.64 -0.17 16.15
N VAL A 296 -29.70 0.53 15.50
CA VAL A 296 -28.67 1.34 16.17
C VAL A 296 -29.30 2.52 16.92
N HIS A 297 -30.20 3.26 16.29
CA HIS A 297 -30.92 4.35 16.92
C HIS A 297 -31.69 3.87 18.18
N ASP A 298 -32.42 2.76 18.08
CA ASP A 298 -33.20 2.20 19.18
C ASP A 298 -32.30 1.71 20.32
N ALA A 299 -31.11 1.19 19.99
CA ALA A 299 -30.09 0.81 20.99
C ALA A 299 -29.55 2.03 21.74
N ILE A 300 -29.26 3.15 21.05
CA ILE A 300 -28.81 4.41 21.68
C ILE A 300 -29.89 4.90 22.67
N ARG A 301 -31.18 4.86 22.29
CA ARG A 301 -32.27 5.26 23.16
C ARG A 301 -32.46 4.32 24.35
N ALA A 302 -32.24 3.02 24.17
CA ALA A 302 -32.42 2.03 25.23
C ALA A 302 -31.38 2.15 26.35
N VAL A 303 -30.17 2.67 26.06
CA VAL A 303 -29.12 2.90 27.06
C VAL A 303 -29.18 4.26 27.74
N GLY A 304 -30.24 5.07 27.49
CA GLY A 304 -30.45 6.36 28.15
C GLY A 304 -30.31 7.59 27.24
N GLY A 305 -30.15 7.41 25.92
CA GLY A 305 -29.99 8.50 24.97
C GLY A 305 -28.55 9.06 24.95
N LEU A 306 -28.44 10.38 24.67
CA LEU A 306 -27.14 11.06 24.55
C LEU A 306 -26.54 11.50 25.88
N ASP A 307 -27.31 11.40 26.99
CA ASP A 307 -26.93 11.82 28.35
C ASP A 307 -26.39 10.65 29.21
N ALA A 308 -26.22 9.45 28.64
CA ALA A 308 -25.82 8.24 29.35
C ALA A 308 -24.29 8.02 29.43
#